data_f979d61d707187bde63ed7946301cc0b
#
_entry.id   f979d61d707187bde63ed7946301cc0b
#
_cell.length_a   1.000
_cell.length_b   1.000
_cell.length_c   1.000
_cell.angle_alpha   90.00
_cell.angle_beta   90.00
_cell.angle_gamma   90.00
#
_symmetry.space_group_name_H-M   'P 1'
#
loop_
_entity.id
_entity.type
_entity.pdbx_description
1 polymer ?
#
loop_
_entity_poly.entity_id
_entity_poly.type
_entity_poly.pdbx_seq_one_letter_code
_entity_poly.pdbx_strand_id
1 'polypeptide(L)'
;VLQYFGTEVMRGQMYDAIWVDSCMGRYKGQNTVIADTRFPNEVKQIRAQGGTIIRVKRGDDPEWFVNYVEGNIEPTGIHSSEYAWAKEEFDFVIENNGSLESLYAKIDDLIVSNKITHSPAKTSDPLQPLAIGANSF
;
A
#
# COMPACT_ATOMS: atom_id res chain seq x y z
N VAL A 1 10.34 11.60 14.75
CA VAL A 1 10.79 10.42 15.51
C VAL A 1 10.12 9.15 15.01
N LEU A 2 8.77 9.07 14.91
CA LEU A 2 8.06 7.86 14.48
C LEU A 2 8.36 7.46 13.03
N GLN A 3 8.42 8.43 12.11
CA GLN A 3 8.73 8.19 10.70
C GLN A 3 10.16 7.63 10.55
N TYR A 4 11.14 8.24 11.24
CA TYR A 4 12.52 7.75 11.26
C TYR A 4 12.60 6.33 11.82
N PHE A 5 11.96 6.06 12.95
CA PHE A 5 11.98 4.73 13.55
C PHE A 5 11.31 3.69 12.62
N GLY A 6 10.15 3.99 12.08
CA GLY A 6 9.40 3.07 11.22
C GLY A 6 10.10 2.75 9.89
N THR A 7 10.77 3.73 9.29
CA THR A 7 11.41 3.57 7.98
C THR A 7 12.88 3.24 8.11
N GLU A 8 13.68 4.10 8.75
CA GLU A 8 15.15 3.95 8.76
C GLU A 8 15.61 2.82 9.66
N VAL A 9 14.97 2.62 10.82
CA VAL A 9 15.38 1.58 11.77
C VAL A 9 14.68 0.26 11.44
N MET A 10 13.38 0.23 11.46
CA MET A 10 12.64 -1.03 11.30
C MET A 10 12.76 -1.60 9.89
N ARG A 11 12.50 -0.79 8.86
CA ARG A 11 12.61 -1.25 7.48
C ARG A 11 14.05 -1.30 6.97
N GLY A 12 14.83 -0.24 7.21
CA GLY A 12 16.16 -0.11 6.63
C GLY A 12 17.23 -0.96 7.30
N GLN A 13 17.17 -1.16 8.61
CA GLN A 13 18.19 -1.88 9.37
C GLN A 13 17.77 -3.29 9.82
N MET A 14 16.48 -3.52 10.01
CA MET A 14 15.98 -4.84 10.42
C MET A 14 15.45 -5.64 9.25
N TYR A 15 14.29 -5.25 8.72
CA TYR A 15 13.64 -6.00 7.64
C TYR A 15 12.66 -5.11 6.86
N ASP A 16 12.87 -4.91 5.55
CA ASP A 16 12.08 -3.98 4.74
C ASP A 16 10.59 -4.32 4.69
N ALA A 17 10.21 -5.59 4.69
CA ALA A 17 8.81 -6.01 4.65
C ALA A 17 8.16 -6.18 6.03
N ILE A 18 8.80 -5.75 7.13
CA ILE A 18 8.34 -6.02 8.51
C ILE A 18 6.88 -5.63 8.76
N TRP A 19 6.46 -4.48 8.23
CA TRP A 19 5.11 -3.98 8.45
C TRP A 19 4.07 -4.73 7.64
N VAL A 20 4.34 -4.96 6.35
CA VAL A 20 3.42 -5.66 5.47
C VAL A 20 3.30 -7.13 5.85
N ASP A 21 4.39 -7.80 6.21
CA ASP A 21 4.35 -9.19 6.65
C ASP A 21 3.61 -9.35 7.98
N SER A 22 3.80 -8.40 8.91
CA SER A 22 3.03 -8.36 10.16
C SER A 22 1.53 -8.17 9.91
N CYS A 23 1.15 -7.34 8.94
CA CYS A 23 -0.23 -7.11 8.55
C CYS A 23 -0.80 -8.36 7.86
N MET A 24 -0.11 -8.88 6.85
CA MET A 24 -0.56 -10.04 6.06
C MET A 24 -0.58 -11.32 6.88
N GLY A 25 0.28 -11.48 7.85
CA GLY A 25 0.26 -12.62 8.78
C GLY A 25 -1.03 -12.70 9.63
N ARG A 26 -1.73 -11.59 9.79
CA ARG A 26 -3.03 -11.52 10.48
C ARG A 26 -4.23 -11.64 9.55
N TYR A 27 -4.01 -11.51 8.25
CA TYR A 27 -5.07 -11.62 7.25
C TYR A 27 -5.53 -13.07 7.11
N LYS A 28 -6.83 -13.30 7.25
CA LYS A 28 -7.49 -14.62 7.18
C LYS A 28 -8.62 -14.65 6.13
N GLY A 29 -8.58 -13.74 5.16
CA GLY A 29 -9.62 -13.62 4.16
C GLY A 29 -10.81 -12.72 4.57
N GLN A 30 -10.72 -12.03 5.71
CA GLN A 30 -11.74 -11.07 6.14
C GLN A 30 -11.65 -9.77 5.32
N ASN A 31 -12.77 -9.03 5.24
CA ASN A 31 -12.77 -7.69 4.68
C ASN A 31 -11.83 -6.79 5.49
N THR A 32 -10.81 -6.26 4.83
CA THR A 32 -9.75 -5.48 5.46
C THR A 32 -9.47 -4.22 4.65
N VAL A 33 -9.32 -3.10 5.33
CA VAL A 33 -8.85 -1.84 4.74
C VAL A 33 -7.51 -1.48 5.36
N ILE A 34 -6.52 -1.20 4.52
CA ILE A 34 -5.20 -0.73 4.92
C ILE A 34 -5.08 0.73 4.46
N ALA A 35 -5.09 1.67 5.39
CA ALA A 35 -5.19 3.10 5.11
C ALA A 35 -3.84 3.81 4.94
N ASP A 36 -2.74 3.13 5.21
CA ASP A 36 -1.40 3.71 5.29
C ASP A 36 -0.35 2.98 4.44
N THR A 37 -0.79 2.42 3.32
CA THR A 37 0.10 1.83 2.31
C THR A 37 0.97 2.91 1.68
N ARG A 38 2.29 2.81 1.81
CA ARG A 38 3.25 3.85 1.44
C ARG A 38 4.40 3.37 0.56
N PHE A 39 4.59 2.06 0.42
CA PHE A 39 5.74 1.50 -0.27
C PHE A 39 5.36 0.44 -1.31
N PRO A 40 6.15 0.32 -2.40
CA PRO A 40 5.89 -0.65 -3.48
C PRO A 40 5.78 -2.09 -3.02
N ASN A 41 6.58 -2.51 -2.03
CA ASN A 41 6.51 -3.87 -1.50
C ASN A 41 5.18 -4.16 -0.77
N GLU A 42 4.58 -3.15 -0.13
CA GLU A 42 3.26 -3.25 0.49
C GLU A 42 2.16 -3.42 -0.58
N VAL A 43 2.21 -2.58 -1.62
CA VAL A 43 1.30 -2.70 -2.79
C VAL A 43 1.39 -4.09 -3.41
N LYS A 44 2.61 -4.58 -3.64
CA LYS A 44 2.85 -5.91 -4.21
C LYS A 44 2.24 -7.03 -3.35
N GLN A 45 2.39 -6.98 -2.05
CA GLN A 45 1.83 -7.98 -1.13
C GLN A 45 0.31 -7.92 -1.08
N ILE A 46 -0.27 -6.72 -1.06
CA ILE A 46 -1.73 -6.55 -1.10
C ILE A 46 -2.29 -7.14 -2.40
N ARG A 47 -1.69 -6.84 -3.55
CA ARG A 47 -2.09 -7.39 -4.85
C ARG A 47 -1.96 -8.91 -4.90
N ALA A 48 -0.91 -9.48 -4.32
CA ALA A 48 -0.71 -10.93 -4.27
C ALA A 48 -1.84 -11.65 -3.51
N GLN A 49 -2.53 -10.97 -2.59
CA GLN A 49 -3.70 -11.47 -1.87
C GLN A 49 -5.03 -11.12 -2.58
N GLY A 50 -4.98 -10.59 -3.79
CA GLY A 50 -6.18 -10.17 -4.53
C GLY A 50 -6.76 -8.83 -4.07
N GLY A 51 -5.97 -8.05 -3.34
CA GLY A 51 -6.39 -6.73 -2.85
C GLY A 51 -6.42 -5.68 -3.94
N THR A 52 -7.25 -4.66 -3.73
CA THR A 52 -7.47 -3.52 -4.61
C THR A 52 -6.73 -2.29 -4.07
N ILE A 53 -6.02 -1.58 -4.93
CA ILE A 53 -5.28 -0.37 -4.58
C ILE A 53 -6.08 0.86 -5.02
N ILE A 54 -6.42 1.70 -4.04
CA ILE A 54 -7.21 2.90 -4.26
C ILE A 54 -6.40 4.12 -3.85
N ARG A 55 -6.24 5.06 -4.76
CA ARG A 55 -5.72 6.38 -4.45
C ARG A 55 -6.86 7.33 -4.11
N VAL A 56 -6.79 7.97 -2.94
CA VAL A 56 -7.69 9.07 -2.58
C VAL A 56 -6.90 10.37 -2.68
N LYS A 57 -7.33 11.26 -3.55
CA LYS A 57 -6.67 12.57 -3.73
C LYS A 57 -7.63 13.72 -3.46
N ARG A 58 -7.09 14.87 -3.06
CA ARG A 58 -7.83 16.12 -2.89
C ARG A 58 -7.09 17.27 -3.57
N GLY A 59 -7.79 17.93 -4.46
CA GLY A 59 -7.18 18.97 -5.31
C GLY A 59 -6.29 18.40 -6.41
N ASP A 60 -5.51 19.28 -7.03
CA ASP A 60 -4.56 18.93 -8.07
C ASP A 60 -3.34 18.21 -7.48
N ASP A 61 -2.66 17.44 -8.32
CA ASP A 61 -1.42 16.81 -7.93
C ASP A 61 -0.32 17.86 -7.75
N PRO A 62 0.45 17.81 -6.66
CA PRO A 62 1.54 18.75 -6.46
C PRO A 62 2.64 18.56 -7.51
N GLU A 63 3.39 19.61 -7.78
CA GLU A 63 4.45 19.62 -8.79
C GLU A 63 5.46 18.47 -8.59
N TRP A 64 5.83 18.18 -7.35
CA TRP A 64 6.74 17.07 -7.07
C TRP A 64 6.20 15.72 -7.52
N PHE A 65 4.87 15.50 -7.43
CA PHE A 65 4.23 14.26 -7.87
C PHE A 65 4.33 14.11 -9.39
N VAL A 66 3.98 15.15 -10.13
CA VAL A 66 4.07 15.15 -11.61
C VAL A 66 5.51 14.92 -12.05
N ASN A 67 6.46 15.66 -11.48
CA ASN A 67 7.89 15.52 -11.79
C ASN A 67 8.42 14.13 -11.46
N TYR A 68 7.97 13.50 -10.37
CA TYR A 68 8.41 12.16 -10.00
C TYR A 68 7.80 11.09 -10.88
N VAL A 69 6.51 11.16 -11.20
CA VAL A 69 5.80 10.14 -11.98
C VAL A 69 6.17 10.24 -13.48
N GLU A 70 6.14 11.44 -14.05
CA GLU A 70 6.36 11.66 -15.47
C GLU A 70 7.83 11.94 -15.82
N GLY A 71 8.50 12.76 -15.01
CA GLY A 71 9.87 13.19 -15.22
C GLY A 71 10.94 12.28 -14.61
N ASN A 72 10.52 11.30 -13.79
CA ASN A 72 11.42 10.42 -13.04
C ASN A 72 12.42 11.18 -12.13
N ILE A 73 12.00 12.34 -11.62
CA ILE A 73 12.80 13.23 -10.76
C ILE A 73 12.41 12.96 -9.31
N GLU A 74 13.34 12.47 -8.50
CA GLU A 74 13.08 12.23 -7.08
C GLU A 74 12.83 13.56 -6.34
N PRO A 75 11.77 13.60 -5.48
CA PRO A 75 11.48 14.79 -4.70
C PRO A 75 12.58 15.11 -3.71
N THR A 76 13.05 16.36 -3.70
CA THR A 76 14.06 16.83 -2.75
C THR A 76 13.40 17.32 -1.47
N GLY A 77 13.91 16.88 -0.32
CA GLY A 77 13.40 17.31 1.00
C GLY A 77 12.09 16.66 1.42
N ILE A 78 11.56 15.70 0.64
CA ILE A 78 10.37 14.91 0.96
C ILE A 78 10.84 13.51 1.35
N HIS A 79 10.37 13.00 2.48
CA HIS A 79 10.73 11.66 2.94
C HIS A 79 10.13 10.58 2.02
N SER A 80 10.88 9.47 1.79
CA SER A 80 10.47 8.41 0.87
C SER A 80 9.08 7.83 1.15
N SER A 81 8.65 7.74 2.40
CA SER A 81 7.32 7.27 2.77
C SER A 81 6.16 8.16 2.25
N GLU A 82 6.47 9.37 1.80
CA GLU A 82 5.45 10.28 1.28
C GLU A 82 5.30 10.19 -0.25
N TYR A 83 6.28 9.63 -0.96
CA TYR A 83 6.25 9.58 -2.42
C TYR A 83 6.53 8.21 -3.06
N ALA A 84 7.11 7.24 -2.33
CA ALA A 84 7.51 5.96 -2.92
C ALA A 84 6.33 5.20 -3.58
N TRP A 85 5.10 5.39 -3.09
CA TRP A 85 3.87 4.83 -3.63
C TRP A 85 3.41 5.46 -4.95
N ALA A 86 3.89 6.66 -5.30
CA ALA A 86 3.30 7.49 -6.35
C ALA A 86 3.42 6.92 -7.77
N LYS A 87 4.38 6.01 -8.00
CA LYS A 87 4.59 5.30 -9.28
C LYS A 87 3.85 3.97 -9.38
N GLU A 88 3.14 3.58 -8.31
CA GLU A 88 2.38 2.34 -8.34
C GLU A 88 1.08 2.52 -9.17
N GLU A 89 0.62 1.44 -9.77
CA GLU A 89 -0.69 1.42 -10.42
C GLU A 89 -1.80 1.45 -9.38
N PHE A 90 -2.82 2.26 -9.64
CA PHE A 90 -4.04 2.33 -8.84
C PHE A 90 -5.19 1.71 -9.62
N ASP A 91 -5.93 0.81 -8.99
CA ASP A 91 -7.14 0.23 -9.61
C ASP A 91 -8.25 1.28 -9.70
N PHE A 92 -8.29 2.20 -8.73
CA PHE A 92 -9.22 3.33 -8.69
C PHE A 92 -8.55 4.58 -8.13
N VAL A 93 -9.01 5.74 -8.61
CA VAL A 93 -8.68 7.05 -8.05
C VAL A 93 -9.99 7.72 -7.61
N ILE A 94 -10.07 8.06 -6.32
CA ILE A 94 -11.21 8.78 -5.75
C ILE A 94 -10.80 10.24 -5.54
N GLU A 95 -11.45 11.15 -6.26
CA GLU A 95 -11.29 12.58 -6.03
C GLU A 95 -12.18 13.05 -4.87
N ASN A 96 -11.57 13.42 -3.75
CA ASN A 96 -12.23 13.89 -2.55
C ASN A 96 -12.30 15.43 -2.50
N ASN A 97 -12.85 16.03 -3.56
CA ASN A 97 -12.95 17.50 -3.70
C ASN A 97 -14.28 18.05 -3.17
N GLY A 98 -15.20 17.19 -2.77
CA GLY A 98 -16.52 17.54 -2.29
C GLY A 98 -16.71 17.42 -0.77
N SER A 99 -17.96 17.22 -0.38
CA SER A 99 -18.34 16.93 1.01
C SER A 99 -18.05 15.47 1.38
N LEU A 100 -18.16 15.17 2.68
CA LEU A 100 -18.02 13.82 3.21
C LEU A 100 -19.07 12.87 2.64
N GLU A 101 -20.30 13.35 2.46
CA GLU A 101 -21.40 12.60 1.86
C GLU A 101 -21.09 12.23 0.41
N SER A 102 -20.48 13.14 -0.35
CA SER A 102 -20.01 12.88 -1.71
C SER A 102 -18.92 11.81 -1.76
N LEU A 103 -18.00 11.83 -0.79
CA LEU A 103 -16.97 10.79 -0.66
C LEU A 103 -17.59 9.43 -0.38
N TYR A 104 -18.53 9.35 0.57
CA TYR A 104 -19.22 8.11 0.90
C TYR A 104 -19.98 7.55 -0.29
N ALA A 105 -20.70 8.40 -1.03
CA ALA A 105 -21.42 7.97 -2.23
C ALA A 105 -20.49 7.35 -3.30
N LYS A 106 -19.28 7.90 -3.48
CA LYS A 106 -18.28 7.33 -4.39
C LYS A 106 -17.74 5.98 -3.91
N ILE A 107 -17.54 5.82 -2.60
CA ILE A 107 -17.10 4.55 -2.00
C ILE A 107 -18.20 3.50 -2.15
N ASP A 108 -19.45 3.86 -1.85
CA ASP A 108 -20.61 2.97 -1.99
C ASP A 108 -20.78 2.50 -3.44
N ASP A 109 -20.63 3.39 -4.43
CA ASP A 109 -20.68 3.02 -5.85
C ASP A 109 -19.59 2.00 -6.22
N LEU A 110 -18.38 2.16 -5.72
CA LEU A 110 -17.31 1.19 -5.96
C LEU A 110 -17.62 -0.18 -5.36
N ILE A 111 -18.21 -0.22 -4.17
CA ILE A 111 -18.57 -1.46 -3.48
C ILE A 111 -19.77 -2.13 -4.17
N VAL A 112 -20.86 -1.38 -4.41
CA VAL A 112 -22.11 -1.90 -4.97
C VAL A 112 -21.94 -2.36 -6.43
N SER A 113 -21.13 -1.63 -7.21
CA SER A 113 -20.85 -2.02 -8.61
C SER A 113 -19.90 -3.23 -8.73
N ASN A 114 -19.57 -3.91 -7.63
CA ASN A 114 -18.62 -5.01 -7.57
C ASN A 114 -17.26 -4.71 -8.22
N LYS A 115 -16.90 -3.43 -8.32
CA LYS A 115 -15.57 -3.02 -8.78
C LYS A 115 -14.52 -3.35 -7.73
N ILE A 116 -14.94 -3.46 -6.47
CA ILE A 116 -14.16 -4.04 -5.37
C ILE A 116 -14.84 -5.35 -5.00
N THR A 117 -14.46 -6.43 -5.64
CA THR A 117 -14.99 -7.76 -5.32
C THR A 117 -14.14 -8.41 -4.24
N HIS A 118 -14.82 -9.05 -3.28
CA HIS A 118 -14.19 -10.05 -2.43
C HIS A 118 -13.83 -11.25 -3.30
N SER A 119 -12.59 -11.32 -3.75
CA SER A 119 -12.05 -12.57 -4.30
C SER A 119 -11.78 -13.49 -3.11
N PRO A 120 -12.41 -14.68 -3.03
CA PRO A 120 -12.04 -15.63 -1.98
C PRO A 120 -10.53 -15.87 -2.10
N ALA A 121 -9.82 -15.75 -0.99
CA ALA A 121 -8.40 -16.00 -0.92
C ALA A 121 -8.13 -17.33 -1.65
N LYS A 122 -7.30 -17.29 -2.70
CA LYS A 122 -6.73 -18.53 -3.22
C LYS A 122 -6.03 -19.16 -2.05
N THR A 123 -6.48 -20.34 -1.63
CA THR A 123 -5.78 -21.20 -0.69
C THR A 123 -4.45 -21.57 -1.35
N SER A 124 -3.47 -20.69 -1.19
CA SER A 124 -2.10 -20.98 -1.52
C SER A 124 -1.48 -21.67 -0.32
N ASP A 125 -0.67 -22.69 -0.60
CA ASP A 125 0.05 -23.53 0.32
C ASP A 125 0.52 -22.86 1.61
N PRO A 126 0.54 -23.59 2.74
CA PRO A 126 1.07 -23.07 3.98
C PRO A 126 2.50 -22.59 3.74
N LEU A 127 2.78 -21.36 4.18
CA LEU A 127 4.11 -20.74 4.18
C LEU A 127 5.16 -21.80 4.53
N GLN A 128 6.04 -22.12 3.58
CA GLN A 128 7.22 -22.91 3.90
C GLN A 128 8.00 -22.14 4.98
N PRO A 129 8.38 -22.78 6.08
CA PRO A 129 9.20 -22.14 7.08
C PRO A 129 10.50 -21.69 6.43
N LEU A 130 10.85 -20.43 6.63
CA LEU A 130 12.14 -19.87 6.24
C LEU A 130 13.23 -20.80 6.77
N ALA A 131 13.99 -21.41 5.86
CA ALA A 131 15.18 -22.17 6.21
C ALA A 131 16.16 -21.19 6.88
N ILE A 132 16.25 -21.23 8.19
CA ILE A 132 17.32 -20.58 8.94
C ILE A 132 18.58 -21.33 8.57
N GLY A 133 19.39 -20.73 7.69
CA GLY A 133 20.70 -21.25 7.35
C GLY A 133 21.53 -21.37 8.61
N ALA A 134 21.76 -22.60 9.04
CA ALA A 134 22.75 -22.89 10.06
C ALA A 134 24.14 -22.59 9.47
N ASN A 135 24.69 -21.42 9.76
CA ASN A 135 26.10 -21.19 9.60
C ASN A 135 26.81 -21.94 10.73
N SER A 136 27.43 -23.03 10.36
CA SER A 136 28.42 -23.72 11.20
C SER A 136 29.63 -22.81 11.42
N PHE A 137 30.05 -22.69 12.66
CA PHE A 137 31.33 -22.11 13.08
C PHE A 137 32.51 -22.97 12.62
#